data_158d4fd219b28e027c954bd16eccf319
#
_entry.id   158d4fd219b28e027c954bd16eccf319
#
_cell.length_a   1.000
_cell.length_b   1.000
_cell.length_c   1.000
_cell.angle_alpha   90.00
_cell.angle_beta   90.00
_cell.angle_gamma   90.00
#
_symmetry.space_group_name_H-M   'P 1'
#
loop_
_entity.id
_entity.type
_entity.pdbx_description
1 polymer ?
#
loop_
_entity_poly.entity_id
_entity_poly.type
_entity_poly.pdbx_seq_one_letter_code
_entity_poly.pdbx_strand_id
1 'polypeptide(L)'
;TSHEFWHTYSRGGTVRDAARAHAHYMVGQCAYFAQALDDPEYLDDNGKTIFENAMVTFATEAGSGNHDVSRANELELANVFHAISPAGGKFRTGHIDLGVVDAQNLYNTMLAAHGVPASELLGEGNADVDAILAS
;
A
#
# COMPACT_ATOMS: atom_id res chain seq x y z
N THR A 1 -19.92 10.70 -5.75
CA THR A 1 -18.48 10.81 -5.48
C THR A 1 -17.78 9.48 -5.71
N SER A 2 -16.46 9.46 -5.86
CA SER A 2 -15.68 8.22 -6.02
C SER A 2 -15.90 7.24 -4.85
N HIS A 3 -16.07 7.76 -3.65
CA HIS A 3 -16.40 7.00 -2.45
C HIS A 3 -17.71 6.21 -2.59
N GLU A 4 -18.76 6.82 -3.14
CA GLU A 4 -20.03 6.15 -3.38
C GLU A 4 -19.93 5.00 -4.39
N PHE A 5 -19.03 5.07 -5.37
CA PHE A 5 -18.85 3.99 -6.33
C PHE A 5 -18.41 2.69 -5.65
N TRP A 6 -17.56 2.79 -4.63
CA TRP A 6 -17.12 1.62 -3.87
C TRP A 6 -18.23 1.02 -3.04
N HIS A 7 -19.04 1.83 -2.34
CA HIS A 7 -20.19 1.35 -1.58
C HIS A 7 -21.26 0.67 -2.46
N THR A 8 -21.34 1.05 -3.71
CA THR A 8 -22.36 0.54 -4.63
C THR A 8 -21.80 -0.44 -5.66
N TYR A 9 -20.53 -0.79 -5.56
CA TYR A 9 -19.84 -1.68 -6.51
C TYR A 9 -20.56 -3.02 -6.70
N SER A 10 -21.11 -3.59 -5.65
CA SER A 10 -21.86 -4.85 -5.67
C SER A 10 -23.13 -4.80 -6.51
N ARG A 11 -23.66 -3.61 -6.77
CA ARG A 11 -24.85 -3.42 -7.63
C ARG A 11 -24.58 -3.73 -9.11
N GLY A 12 -23.32 -3.81 -9.53
CA GLY A 12 -22.94 -4.16 -10.90
C GLY A 12 -23.21 -3.09 -11.94
N GLY A 13 -23.19 -3.47 -13.23
CA GLY A 13 -23.50 -2.59 -14.35
C GLY A 13 -22.61 -1.35 -14.42
N THR A 14 -23.18 -0.22 -14.79
CA THR A 14 -22.48 1.05 -15.00
C THR A 14 -21.76 1.59 -13.75
N VAL A 15 -22.26 1.26 -12.54
CA VAL A 15 -21.61 1.63 -11.28
C VAL A 15 -20.30 0.88 -11.13
N ARG A 16 -20.29 -0.41 -11.43
CA ARG A 16 -19.06 -1.22 -11.40
C ARG A 16 -18.04 -0.72 -12.42
N ASP A 17 -18.50 -0.37 -13.62
CA ASP A 17 -17.61 0.14 -14.67
C ASP A 17 -17.02 1.50 -14.29
N ALA A 18 -17.81 2.38 -13.66
CA ALA A 18 -17.33 3.65 -13.13
C ALA A 18 -16.29 3.45 -12.01
N ALA A 19 -16.52 2.51 -11.10
CA ALA A 19 -15.56 2.17 -10.04
C ALA A 19 -14.25 1.63 -10.60
N ARG A 20 -14.31 0.76 -11.61
CA ARG A 20 -13.13 0.26 -12.33
C ARG A 20 -12.37 1.37 -13.05
N ALA A 21 -13.07 2.24 -13.77
CA ALA A 21 -12.45 3.38 -14.45
C ALA A 21 -11.75 4.30 -13.46
N HIS A 22 -12.37 4.56 -12.30
CA HIS A 22 -11.75 5.34 -11.24
C HIS A 22 -10.50 4.64 -10.66
N ALA A 23 -10.56 3.33 -10.41
CA ALA A 23 -9.41 2.57 -9.94
C ALA A 23 -8.25 2.62 -10.94
N HIS A 24 -8.54 2.45 -12.25
CA HIS A 24 -7.54 2.60 -13.31
C HIS A 24 -6.91 4.00 -13.33
N TYR A 25 -7.72 5.04 -13.16
CA TYR A 25 -7.22 6.41 -13.08
C TYR A 25 -6.28 6.58 -11.88
N MET A 26 -6.67 6.12 -10.68
CA MET A 26 -5.86 6.22 -9.47
C MET A 26 -4.53 5.47 -9.60
N VAL A 27 -4.56 4.23 -10.11
CA VAL A 27 -3.34 3.46 -10.38
C VAL A 27 -2.45 4.17 -11.41
N GLY A 28 -3.04 4.79 -12.43
CA GLY A 28 -2.31 5.61 -13.40
C GLY A 28 -1.62 6.81 -12.75
N GLN A 29 -2.27 7.49 -11.79
CA GLN A 29 -1.63 8.59 -11.05
C GLN A 29 -0.48 8.08 -10.16
N CYS A 30 -0.66 6.92 -9.53
CA CYS A 30 0.41 6.29 -8.75
C CYS A 30 1.62 5.93 -9.64
N ALA A 31 1.36 5.36 -10.81
CA ALA A 31 2.41 5.02 -11.77
C ALA A 31 3.14 6.27 -12.30
N TYR A 32 2.40 7.34 -12.60
CA TYR A 32 2.98 8.62 -13.02
C TYR A 32 3.87 9.22 -11.92
N PHE A 33 3.42 9.18 -10.67
CA PHE A 33 4.21 9.65 -9.54
C PHE A 33 5.49 8.83 -9.36
N ALA A 34 5.38 7.50 -9.44
CA ALA A 34 6.54 6.61 -9.38
C ALA A 34 7.54 6.91 -10.49
N GLN A 35 7.08 7.11 -11.74
CA GLN A 35 7.92 7.48 -12.87
C GLN A 35 8.61 8.84 -12.68
N ALA A 36 7.92 9.82 -12.08
CA ALA A 36 8.51 11.13 -11.81
C ALA A 36 9.61 11.07 -10.74
N LEU A 37 9.52 10.12 -9.79
CA LEU A 37 10.58 9.86 -8.81
C LEU A 37 11.71 8.99 -9.37
N ASP A 38 11.45 8.23 -10.43
CA ASP A 38 12.41 7.35 -11.10
C ASP A 38 13.12 8.08 -12.27
N ASP A 39 13.21 9.39 -12.20
CA ASP A 39 13.82 10.22 -13.22
C ASP A 39 15.35 10.13 -13.14
N PRO A 40 16.02 9.69 -14.22
CA PRO A 40 17.48 9.57 -14.27
C PRO A 40 18.23 10.93 -14.25
N GLU A 41 17.52 12.06 -14.31
CA GLU A 41 18.13 13.38 -14.10
C GLU A 41 18.42 13.66 -12.64
N TYR A 42 17.83 12.91 -11.71
CA TYR A 42 17.97 13.11 -10.26
C TYR A 42 18.52 11.85 -9.57
N LEU A 43 19.80 11.58 -9.82
CA LEU A 43 20.50 10.45 -9.19
C LEU A 43 21.22 10.89 -7.92
N ASP A 44 21.28 9.99 -6.94
CA ASP A 44 22.14 10.14 -5.77
C ASP A 44 23.62 9.85 -6.12
N ASP A 45 24.50 10.00 -5.13
CA ASP A 45 25.95 9.73 -5.28
C ASP A 45 26.28 8.26 -5.64
N ASN A 46 25.33 7.35 -5.51
CA ASN A 46 25.45 5.94 -5.87
C ASN A 46 24.81 5.62 -7.21
N GLY A 47 24.30 6.61 -7.93
CA GLY A 47 23.64 6.46 -9.21
C GLY A 47 22.23 5.88 -9.13
N LYS A 48 21.55 6.02 -7.99
CA LYS A 48 20.18 5.59 -7.78
C LYS A 48 19.20 6.75 -7.86
N THR A 49 18.02 6.48 -8.41
CA THR A 49 16.91 7.44 -8.47
C THR A 49 16.31 7.69 -7.09
N ILE A 50 15.49 8.75 -6.99
CA ILE A 50 14.71 9.02 -5.79
C ILE A 50 13.77 7.84 -5.48
N PHE A 51 13.14 7.26 -6.53
CA PHE A 51 12.22 6.13 -6.36
C PHE A 51 12.92 4.89 -5.80
N GLU A 52 14.14 4.59 -6.26
CA GLU A 52 14.91 3.45 -5.78
C GLU A 52 15.25 3.55 -4.28
N ASN A 53 15.45 4.78 -3.77
CA ASN A 53 15.84 5.03 -2.38
C ASN A 53 14.65 5.32 -1.46
N ALA A 54 13.57 5.87 -1.99
CA ALA A 54 12.42 6.27 -1.21
C ALA A 54 11.51 5.09 -0.85
N MET A 55 10.93 5.15 0.33
CA MET A 55 9.78 4.32 0.68
C MET A 55 8.50 5.00 0.19
N VAL A 56 7.99 4.53 -0.93
CA VAL A 56 6.71 4.96 -1.49
C VAL A 56 5.71 3.84 -1.31
N THR A 57 4.56 4.14 -0.72
CA THR A 57 3.47 3.17 -0.57
C THR A 57 2.16 3.72 -1.09
N PHE A 58 1.42 2.86 -1.79
CA PHE A 58 0.04 3.10 -2.17
C PHE A 58 -0.82 2.04 -1.53
N ALA A 59 -1.86 2.46 -0.84
CA ALA A 59 -2.74 1.54 -0.13
C ALA A 59 -4.20 1.90 -0.36
N THR A 60 -5.07 0.90 -0.20
CA THR A 60 -6.52 1.13 -0.04
C THR A 60 -6.87 1.09 1.43
N GLU A 61 -7.85 1.90 1.84
CA GLU A 61 -8.32 1.91 3.23
C GLU A 61 -9.18 0.69 3.59
N ALA A 62 -9.79 0.05 2.58
CA ALA A 62 -10.61 -1.13 2.75
C ALA A 62 -10.62 -1.97 1.47
N GLY A 63 -10.74 -3.29 1.62
CA GLY A 63 -10.69 -4.22 0.50
C GLY A 63 -11.99 -4.29 -0.31
N SER A 64 -13.14 -4.15 0.33
CA SER A 64 -14.45 -4.37 -0.30
C SER A 64 -15.29 -3.11 -0.51
N GLY A 65 -14.82 -1.95 -0.08
CA GLY A 65 -15.60 -0.71 -0.05
C GLY A 65 -16.68 -0.68 1.04
N ASN A 66 -16.75 -1.71 1.86
CA ASN A 66 -17.61 -1.75 3.04
C ASN A 66 -16.72 -1.64 4.30
N HIS A 67 -16.76 -0.48 4.93
CA HIS A 67 -16.01 -0.19 6.14
C HIS A 67 -16.92 -0.09 7.39
N ASP A 68 -18.17 -0.53 7.26
CA ASP A 68 -19.08 -0.64 8.40
C ASP A 68 -18.81 -1.95 9.14
N VAL A 69 -18.03 -1.87 10.20
CA VAL A 69 -17.65 -3.01 11.04
C VAL A 69 -18.85 -3.78 11.65
N SER A 70 -20.02 -3.15 11.67
CA SER A 70 -21.25 -3.83 12.14
C SER A 70 -21.83 -4.81 11.12
N ARG A 71 -21.39 -4.73 9.86
CA ARG A 71 -21.93 -5.50 8.73
C ARG A 71 -20.89 -6.32 7.97
N ALA A 72 -19.64 -5.95 8.08
CA ALA A 72 -18.53 -6.64 7.42
C ALA A 72 -18.09 -7.81 8.31
N ASN A 73 -17.86 -8.96 7.70
CA ASN A 73 -17.03 -9.97 8.35
C ASN A 73 -15.56 -9.51 8.27
N GLU A 74 -14.71 -10.03 9.14
CA GLU A 74 -13.30 -9.65 9.23
C GLU A 74 -12.55 -9.80 7.90
N LEU A 75 -12.91 -10.79 7.08
CA LEU A 75 -12.30 -11.03 5.77
C LEU A 75 -12.66 -9.95 4.73
N GLU A 76 -13.85 -9.37 4.81
CA GLU A 76 -14.26 -8.29 3.90
C GLU A 76 -13.52 -6.98 4.21
N LEU A 77 -13.16 -6.75 5.47
CA LEU A 77 -12.34 -5.61 5.88
C LEU A 77 -10.85 -5.84 5.57
N ALA A 78 -10.41 -7.09 5.58
CA ALA A 78 -9.00 -7.46 5.58
C ALA A 78 -8.31 -7.37 4.21
N ASN A 79 -9.03 -7.45 3.08
CA ASN A 79 -8.40 -7.47 1.75
C ASN A 79 -7.88 -6.10 1.32
N VAL A 80 -7.00 -5.52 2.13
CA VAL A 80 -6.34 -4.24 1.85
C VAL A 80 -5.12 -4.49 0.98
N PHE A 81 -5.03 -3.75 -0.12
CA PHE A 81 -3.90 -3.79 -1.02
C PHE A 81 -2.87 -2.73 -0.63
N HIS A 82 -1.62 -3.14 -0.52
CA HIS A 82 -0.47 -2.26 -0.37
C HIS A 82 0.53 -2.52 -1.49
N ALA A 83 0.90 -1.49 -2.23
CA ALA A 83 2.06 -1.51 -3.11
C ALA A 83 3.17 -0.69 -2.46
N ILE A 84 4.33 -1.32 -2.26
CA ILE A 84 5.47 -0.75 -1.56
C ILE A 84 6.66 -0.76 -2.51
N SER A 85 7.35 0.39 -2.64
CA SER A 85 8.59 0.47 -3.41
C SER A 85 9.72 -0.31 -2.74
N PRO A 86 10.78 -0.72 -3.48
CA PRO A 86 11.91 -1.47 -2.90
C PRO A 86 12.70 -0.72 -1.82
N ALA A 87 12.62 0.61 -1.76
CA ALA A 87 13.25 1.47 -0.75
C ALA A 87 14.74 1.14 -0.50
N GLY A 88 15.55 1.22 -1.55
CA GLY A 88 16.97 0.91 -1.47
C GLY A 88 17.27 -0.59 -1.29
N GLY A 89 16.33 -1.46 -1.62
CA GLY A 89 16.46 -2.91 -1.46
C GLY A 89 16.08 -3.41 -0.08
N LYS A 90 15.39 -2.60 0.73
CA LYS A 90 14.90 -3.02 2.06
C LYS A 90 13.72 -3.96 1.98
N PHE A 91 12.90 -3.84 0.93
CA PHE A 91 11.70 -4.64 0.74
C PHE A 91 11.83 -5.58 -0.44
N ARG A 92 11.21 -6.76 -0.31
CA ARG A 92 11.13 -7.76 -1.38
C ARG A 92 10.23 -7.25 -2.50
N THR A 93 10.62 -7.59 -3.72
CA THR A 93 9.79 -7.36 -4.91
C THR A 93 8.89 -8.58 -5.18
N GLY A 94 7.74 -8.33 -5.79
CA GLY A 94 6.78 -9.36 -6.17
C GLY A 94 5.45 -9.26 -5.42
N HIS A 95 4.59 -10.23 -5.65
CA HIS A 95 3.33 -10.37 -4.93
C HIS A 95 3.54 -11.20 -3.66
N ILE A 96 3.15 -10.63 -2.52
CA ILE A 96 3.27 -11.29 -1.22
C ILE A 96 1.89 -11.33 -0.59
N ASP A 97 1.37 -12.54 -0.37
CA ASP A 97 0.16 -12.74 0.43
C ASP A 97 0.57 -12.84 1.90
N LEU A 98 0.15 -11.86 2.68
CA LEU A 98 0.47 -11.80 4.11
C LEU A 98 -0.56 -12.55 4.98
N GLY A 99 -1.65 -13.04 4.38
CA GLY A 99 -2.74 -13.59 5.18
C GLY A 99 -3.38 -12.52 6.07
N VAL A 100 -3.70 -12.88 7.31
CA VAL A 100 -4.29 -11.97 8.30
C VAL A 100 -3.18 -11.28 9.10
N VAL A 101 -2.93 -10.01 8.79
CA VAL A 101 -1.92 -9.17 9.45
C VAL A 101 -2.57 -7.85 9.85
N ASP A 102 -2.23 -7.37 11.02
CA ASP A 102 -2.61 -6.03 11.44
C ASP A 102 -1.86 -4.99 10.59
N ALA A 103 -2.60 -4.05 10.00
CA ALA A 103 -2.01 -2.99 9.17
C ALA A 103 -0.99 -2.15 9.96
N GLN A 104 -1.18 -1.97 11.27
CA GLN A 104 -0.25 -1.28 12.13
C GLN A 104 1.10 -2.01 12.20
N ASN A 105 1.10 -3.35 12.28
CA ASN A 105 2.32 -4.15 12.29
C ASN A 105 3.06 -4.04 10.95
N LEU A 106 2.34 -4.01 9.84
CA LEU A 106 2.93 -3.75 8.52
C LEU A 106 3.65 -2.39 8.48
N TYR A 107 2.98 -1.32 8.91
CA TYR A 107 3.59 0.01 8.95
C TYR A 107 4.75 0.08 9.93
N ASN A 108 4.66 -0.54 11.09
CA ASN A 108 5.77 -0.62 12.06
C ASN A 108 6.98 -1.34 11.47
N THR A 109 6.76 -2.42 10.72
CA THR A 109 7.85 -3.11 10.01
C THR A 109 8.52 -2.21 8.98
N MET A 110 7.73 -1.43 8.24
CA MET A 110 8.26 -0.45 7.28
C MET A 110 9.07 0.65 7.96
N LEU A 111 8.59 1.18 9.09
CA LEU A 111 9.29 2.19 9.89
C LEU A 111 10.60 1.63 10.48
N ALA A 112 10.55 0.44 11.06
CA ALA A 112 11.73 -0.22 11.62
C ALA A 112 12.80 -0.50 10.56
N ALA A 113 12.42 -0.92 9.36
CA ALA A 113 13.34 -1.09 8.22
C ALA A 113 14.06 0.21 7.83
N HIS A 114 13.50 1.37 8.17
CA HIS A 114 14.10 2.70 7.98
C HIS A 114 14.80 3.24 9.24
N GLY A 115 14.97 2.41 10.27
CA GLY A 115 15.74 2.75 11.45
C GLY A 115 14.96 3.50 12.53
N VAL A 116 13.63 3.54 12.44
CA VAL A 116 12.81 4.08 13.53
C VAL A 116 12.91 3.14 14.73
N PRO A 117 13.31 3.63 15.91
CA PRO A 117 13.49 2.79 17.08
C PRO A 117 12.15 2.23 17.59
N ALA A 118 12.18 1.07 18.22
CA ALA A 118 10.99 0.39 18.70
C ALA A 118 10.10 1.24 19.64
N SER A 119 10.72 2.16 20.38
CA SER A 119 10.00 3.09 21.28
C SER A 119 9.20 4.18 20.55
N GLU A 120 9.38 4.33 19.26
CA GLU A 120 8.72 5.35 18.41
C GLU A 120 7.77 4.71 17.39
N LEU A 121 7.59 3.39 17.42
CA LEU A 121 6.64 2.69 16.57
C LEU A 121 5.19 3.01 16.99
N LEU A 122 4.27 2.79 16.06
CA LEU A 122 2.86 3.14 16.24
C LEU A 122 2.19 2.23 17.29
N GLY A 123 1.53 2.82 18.23
CA GLY A 123 0.72 2.13 19.24
C GLY A 123 1.48 1.04 20.00
N GLU A 124 0.79 -0.05 20.33
CA GLU A 124 1.36 -1.25 20.97
C GLU A 124 1.71 -2.35 19.93
N GLY A 125 1.69 -2.01 18.64
CA GLY A 125 1.95 -2.94 17.56
C GLY A 125 3.41 -3.36 17.46
N ASN A 126 3.64 -4.51 16.87
CA ASN A 126 4.96 -5.07 16.62
C ASN A 126 5.42 -4.76 15.19
N ALA A 127 6.73 -4.82 14.96
CA ALA A 127 7.34 -4.77 13.63
C ALA A 127 7.75 -6.20 13.24
N ASP A 128 6.77 -7.08 13.03
CA ASP A 128 6.95 -8.53 12.87
C ASP A 128 6.45 -9.09 11.53
N VAL A 129 6.27 -8.23 10.53
CA VAL A 129 5.86 -8.64 9.18
C VAL A 129 7.10 -8.88 8.30
N ASP A 130 7.99 -9.75 8.74
CA ASP A 130 9.29 -10.02 8.10
C ASP A 130 9.17 -10.50 6.64
N ALA A 131 8.01 -11.04 6.26
CA ALA A 131 7.76 -11.52 4.91
C ALA A 131 7.96 -10.46 3.83
N ILE A 132 7.85 -9.17 4.16
CA ILE A 132 8.09 -8.05 3.22
C ILE A 132 9.55 -7.63 3.15
N LEU A 133 10.39 -8.02 4.09
CA LEU A 133 11.79 -7.60 4.14
C LEU A 133 12.64 -8.36 3.11
N ALA A 134 13.58 -7.67 2.50
CA ALA A 134 14.60 -8.32 1.68
C ALA A 134 15.54 -9.14 2.57
N SER A 135 15.98 -10.28 2.07
CA SER A 135 16.95 -11.16 2.75
C SER A 135 18.38 -10.69 2.56
#